data_b0af58befb48a2994763163cad0344c8
#
_entry.id   b0af58befb48a2994763163cad0344c8
#
_cell.length_a   1.000
_cell.length_b   1.000
_cell.length_c   1.000
_cell.angle_alpha   90.00
_cell.angle_beta   90.00
_cell.angle_gamma   90.00
#
_symmetry.space_group_name_H-M   'P 1'
#
loop_
_entity.id
_entity.type
_entity.pdbx_description
1 polymer ?
#
loop_
_entity_poly.entity_id
_entity_poly.type
_entity_poly.pdbx_seq_one_letter_code
_entity_poly.pdbx_strand_id
1 'polypeptide(L)'
;MDISKIPTGENPPFDVNAIIEVPLGGEPIKYELDKASGAMFVDRFLYTAMRYPCNYGFLPHTLSEDGDPTDIMVVGNRGVMPGCIVRARPVGVMLMEDEAGMDEKIVAVPHGSLTVSYTHLTLPTILLV
;
A
#
# COMPACT_ATOMS: atom_id res chain seq x y z
N MET A 1 10.30 2.47 14.06
CA MET A 1 9.64 3.57 13.33
C MET A 1 8.47 4.09 14.16
N ASP A 2 8.36 5.37 14.31
CA ASP A 2 7.23 5.98 15.01
C ASP A 2 6.20 6.46 14.00
N ILE A 3 5.15 5.67 13.79
CA ILE A 3 4.11 5.93 12.80
C ILE A 3 3.35 7.22 13.13
N SER A 4 3.23 7.56 14.41
CA SER A 4 2.50 8.76 14.81
C SER A 4 3.11 10.04 14.26
N LYS A 5 4.39 10.00 13.90
CA LYS A 5 5.14 11.14 13.35
C LYS A 5 5.12 11.20 11.83
N ILE A 6 4.54 10.20 11.17
CA ILE A 6 4.47 10.14 9.71
C ILE A 6 3.14 10.75 9.29
N PRO A 7 3.14 11.87 8.55
CA PRO A 7 1.88 12.45 8.09
C PRO A 7 1.22 11.57 7.04
N THR A 8 -0.10 11.72 6.88
CA THR A 8 -0.87 11.01 5.85
C THR A 8 -0.35 11.31 4.45
N GLY A 9 0.18 12.50 4.25
CA GLY A 9 0.75 12.95 2.99
C GLY A 9 0.96 14.45 3.03
N GLU A 10 1.59 14.98 1.99
CA GLU A 10 1.78 16.44 1.87
C GLU A 10 0.50 17.15 1.44
N ASN A 11 -0.34 16.47 0.67
CA ASN A 11 -1.59 17.05 0.16
C ASN A 11 -2.66 15.94 -0.02
N PRO A 12 -3.11 15.29 1.07
CA PRO A 12 -4.16 14.28 0.94
C PRO A 12 -5.45 14.89 0.40
N PRO A 13 -6.21 14.18 -0.41
CA PRO A 13 -5.99 12.81 -0.89
C PRO A 13 -5.18 12.72 -2.18
N PHE A 14 -4.63 13.83 -2.67
CA PHE A 14 -3.94 13.87 -3.97
C PHE A 14 -2.50 13.38 -3.88
N ASP A 15 -1.91 13.44 -2.70
CA ASP A 15 -0.53 13.05 -2.44
C ASP A 15 -0.48 12.46 -1.04
N VAL A 16 -0.20 11.17 -0.96
CA VAL A 16 -0.26 10.41 0.29
C VAL A 16 1.03 9.64 0.53
N ASN A 17 1.28 9.31 1.79
CA ASN A 17 2.40 8.48 2.23
C ASN A 17 1.90 7.08 2.53
N ALA A 18 2.24 6.11 1.67
CA ALA A 18 1.88 4.72 1.88
C ALA A 18 3.00 4.01 2.63
N ILE A 19 2.66 3.39 3.75
CA ILE A 19 3.60 2.54 4.50
C ILE A 19 3.44 1.13 3.96
N ILE A 20 4.48 0.61 3.32
CA ILE A 20 4.41 -0.67 2.64
C ILE A 20 4.76 -1.79 3.61
N GLU A 21 3.85 -2.77 3.71
CA GLU A 21 4.04 -3.95 4.54
C GLU A 21 4.46 -5.16 3.69
N VAL A 22 3.84 -5.34 2.53
CA VAL A 22 4.12 -6.47 1.66
C VAL A 22 4.55 -5.97 0.28
N PRO A 23 5.78 -6.27 -0.14
CA PRO A 23 6.28 -5.74 -1.41
C PRO A 23 5.76 -6.53 -2.62
N LEU A 24 5.71 -5.82 -3.74
CA LEU A 24 5.47 -6.42 -5.05
C LEU A 24 6.47 -7.55 -5.31
N GLY A 25 5.97 -8.70 -5.70
CA GLY A 25 6.81 -9.85 -6.07
C GLY A 25 7.57 -10.47 -4.92
N GLY A 26 7.30 -10.05 -3.68
CA GLY A 26 7.95 -10.61 -2.51
C GLY A 26 7.55 -12.06 -2.25
N GLU A 27 8.31 -12.73 -1.39
CA GLU A 27 7.98 -14.08 -0.94
C GLU A 27 6.58 -14.11 -0.33
N PRO A 28 5.90 -15.26 -0.35
CA PRO A 28 4.55 -15.37 0.18
C PRO A 28 4.54 -15.32 1.72
N ILE A 29 4.96 -14.20 2.24
CA ILE A 29 5.01 -13.89 3.67
C ILE A 29 4.16 -12.66 3.90
N LYS A 30 3.21 -12.75 4.82
CA LYS A 30 2.44 -11.60 5.22
C LYS A 30 3.14 -10.92 6.38
N TYR A 31 3.55 -9.68 6.16
CA TYR A 31 4.12 -8.83 7.21
C TYR A 31 3.06 -7.88 7.74
N GLU A 32 3.22 -7.51 8.99
CA GLU A 32 2.37 -6.53 9.63
C GLU A 32 3.22 -5.59 10.48
N LEU A 33 2.98 -4.29 10.34
CA LEU A 33 3.63 -3.30 11.15
C LEU A 33 2.86 -3.17 12.48
N ASP A 34 3.55 -3.45 13.57
CA ASP A 34 2.98 -3.20 14.89
C ASP A 34 3.05 -1.71 15.21
N LYS A 35 1.89 -1.10 15.29
CA LYS A 35 1.80 0.35 15.42
C LYS A 35 2.27 0.85 16.78
N ALA A 36 2.20 0.01 17.79
CA ALA A 36 2.65 0.38 19.14
C ALA A 36 4.17 0.42 19.26
N SER A 37 4.85 -0.60 18.73
CA SER A 37 6.31 -0.69 18.81
C SER A 37 7.04 -0.11 17.60
N GLY A 38 6.35 0.02 16.47
CA GLY A 38 6.95 0.44 15.21
C GLY A 38 7.76 -0.66 14.52
N ALA A 39 7.67 -1.90 14.99
CA ALA A 39 8.40 -3.02 14.43
C ALA A 39 7.58 -3.78 13.41
N MET A 40 8.25 -4.37 12.42
CA MET A 40 7.63 -5.27 11.47
C MET A 40 7.61 -6.69 12.05
N PHE A 41 6.44 -7.28 12.05
CA PHE A 41 6.25 -8.66 12.48
C PHE A 41 5.88 -9.53 11.28
N VAL A 42 6.30 -10.78 11.32
CA VAL A 42 5.76 -11.78 10.40
C VAL A 42 4.40 -12.21 10.96
N ASP A 43 3.34 -11.89 10.23
CA ASP A 43 1.99 -12.30 10.61
C ASP A 43 1.78 -13.78 10.31
N ARG A 44 2.10 -14.18 9.09
CA ARG A 44 1.99 -15.58 8.69
C ARG A 44 2.79 -15.90 7.43
N PHE A 45 3.16 -17.17 7.28
CA PHE A 45 3.65 -17.71 6.03
C PHE A 45 2.46 -18.18 5.20
N LEU A 46 2.43 -17.84 3.93
CA LEU A 46 1.34 -18.19 3.03
C LEU A 46 1.69 -19.45 2.23
N TYR A 47 0.77 -20.39 2.17
CA TYR A 47 0.94 -21.60 1.38
C TYR A 47 0.47 -21.35 -0.07
N THR A 48 1.27 -20.61 -0.82
CA THR A 48 0.95 -20.29 -2.20
C THR A 48 2.22 -19.97 -2.97
N ALA A 49 2.22 -20.28 -4.26
CA ALA A 49 3.26 -19.84 -5.18
C ALA A 49 2.97 -18.44 -5.73
N MET A 50 1.82 -17.87 -5.41
CA MET A 50 1.44 -16.54 -5.87
C MET A 50 2.18 -15.48 -5.09
N ARG A 51 2.56 -14.42 -5.81
CA ARG A 51 3.22 -13.25 -5.24
C ARG A 51 2.29 -12.06 -5.32
N TYR A 52 2.52 -11.10 -4.44
CA TYR A 52 1.69 -9.88 -4.45
C TYR A 52 1.90 -9.11 -5.77
N PRO A 53 0.82 -8.67 -6.43
CA PRO A 53 0.91 -7.97 -7.72
C PRO A 53 1.26 -6.50 -7.60
N CYS A 54 1.37 -5.97 -6.39
CA CYS A 54 1.66 -4.57 -6.12
C CYS A 54 2.33 -4.44 -4.75
N ASN A 55 2.82 -3.26 -4.44
CA ASN A 55 3.26 -2.94 -3.09
C ASN A 55 2.02 -2.66 -2.24
N TYR A 56 1.84 -3.42 -1.19
CA TYR A 56 0.65 -3.40 -0.36
C TYR A 56 0.97 -2.85 1.02
N GLY A 57 0.13 -1.96 1.52
CA GLY A 57 0.32 -1.38 2.83
C GLY A 57 -0.88 -0.60 3.31
N PHE A 58 -0.64 0.45 4.08
CA PHE A 58 -1.71 1.26 4.65
C PHE A 58 -1.32 2.75 4.69
N LEU A 59 -2.33 3.59 4.89
CA LEU A 59 -2.15 5.03 5.07
C LEU A 59 -2.15 5.36 6.56
N PRO A 60 -1.13 6.08 7.06
CA PRO A 60 -1.12 6.48 8.46
C PRO A 60 -2.22 7.52 8.73
N HIS A 61 -2.68 7.57 9.97
CA HIS A 61 -3.72 8.50 10.43
C HIS A 61 -5.04 8.40 9.66
N THR A 62 -5.40 7.21 9.23
CA THR A 62 -6.68 6.92 8.57
C THR A 62 -7.41 5.84 9.34
N LEU A 63 -8.72 5.78 9.15
CA LEU A 63 -9.58 4.81 9.82
C LEU A 63 -10.61 4.29 8.83
N SER A 64 -10.63 2.99 8.63
CA SER A 64 -11.64 2.30 7.85
C SER A 64 -12.78 1.81 8.76
N GLU A 65 -13.86 1.33 8.14
CA GLU A 65 -15.04 0.86 8.87
C GLU A 65 -14.74 -0.31 9.82
N ASP A 66 -13.72 -1.11 9.50
CA ASP A 66 -13.28 -2.24 10.32
C ASP A 66 -12.45 -1.82 11.54
N GLY A 67 -12.18 -0.52 11.71
CA GLY A 67 -11.37 0.01 12.80
C GLY A 67 -9.88 0.05 12.53
N ASP A 68 -9.43 -0.46 11.39
CA ASP A 68 -8.03 -0.46 10.97
C ASP A 68 -7.71 0.72 10.06
N PRO A 69 -6.44 1.06 9.88
CA PRO A 69 -6.03 2.04 8.89
C PRO A 69 -6.47 1.62 7.48
N THR A 70 -6.66 2.60 6.63
CA THR A 70 -7.07 2.34 5.24
C THR A 70 -5.96 1.64 4.47
N ASP A 71 -6.28 0.52 3.84
CA ASP A 71 -5.35 -0.22 3.00
C ASP A 71 -5.11 0.50 1.68
N ILE A 72 -3.87 0.38 1.18
CA ILE A 72 -3.48 0.96 -0.10
C ILE A 72 -2.65 -0.04 -0.90
N MET A 73 -2.92 -0.08 -2.19
CA MET A 73 -2.14 -0.84 -3.16
C MET A 73 -1.43 0.15 -4.07
N VAL A 74 -0.10 0.16 -4.01
CA VAL A 74 0.70 1.02 -4.88
C VAL A 74 1.16 0.21 -6.06
N VAL A 75 0.57 0.47 -7.21
CA VAL A 75 0.82 -0.26 -8.46
C VAL A 75 2.09 0.27 -9.10
N GLY A 76 2.96 -0.64 -9.50
CA GLY A 76 4.22 -0.30 -10.13
C GLY A 76 4.93 -1.55 -10.61
N ASN A 77 6.19 -1.39 -10.98
CA ASN A 77 7.01 -2.50 -11.48
C ASN A 77 8.20 -2.84 -10.59
N ARG A 78 8.30 -2.22 -9.42
CA ARG A 78 9.39 -2.49 -8.48
C ARG A 78 8.85 -2.73 -7.08
N GLY A 79 9.32 -3.80 -6.44
CA GLY A 79 9.09 -4.03 -5.03
C GLY A 79 9.98 -3.13 -4.19
N VAL A 80 9.45 -2.60 -3.10
CA VAL A 80 10.21 -1.83 -2.13
C VAL A 80 10.36 -2.62 -0.84
N MET A 81 11.31 -2.20 -0.02
CA MET A 81 11.57 -2.88 1.25
C MET A 81 10.36 -2.72 2.20
N PRO A 82 9.96 -3.79 2.91
CA PRO A 82 8.92 -3.67 3.93
C PRO A 82 9.25 -2.60 4.96
N GLY A 83 8.28 -1.80 5.32
CA GLY A 83 8.43 -0.67 6.23
C GLY A 83 8.80 0.64 5.55
N CYS A 84 9.12 0.61 4.26
CA CYS A 84 9.38 1.85 3.50
C CYS A 84 8.10 2.64 3.31
N ILE A 85 8.27 3.95 3.24
CA ILE A 85 7.20 4.87 2.91
C ILE A 85 7.33 5.23 1.43
N VAL A 86 6.27 4.97 0.68
CA VAL A 86 6.20 5.34 -0.74
C VAL A 86 5.25 6.50 -0.88
N ARG A 87 5.75 7.60 -1.38
CA ARG A 87 4.91 8.72 -1.75
C ARG A 87 4.09 8.33 -2.97
N ALA A 88 2.76 8.46 -2.88
CA ALA A 88 1.86 7.90 -3.88
C ALA A 88 0.72 8.86 -4.22
N ARG A 89 0.19 8.67 -5.41
CA ARG A 89 -0.98 9.41 -5.90
C ARG A 89 -2.14 8.42 -6.07
N PRO A 90 -3.21 8.56 -5.26
CA PRO A 90 -4.40 7.74 -5.43
C PRO A 90 -5.02 7.93 -6.81
N VAL A 91 -5.42 6.83 -7.43
CA VAL A 91 -6.05 6.85 -8.76
C VAL A 91 -7.41 6.15 -8.77
N GLY A 92 -7.75 5.44 -7.71
CA GLY A 92 -9.04 4.77 -7.62
C GLY A 92 -9.23 4.00 -6.32
N VAL A 93 -10.34 3.32 -6.25
CA VAL A 93 -10.72 2.47 -5.12
C VAL A 93 -11.12 1.11 -5.65
N MET A 94 -10.60 0.06 -5.03
CA MET A 94 -11.05 -1.29 -5.29
C MET A 94 -12.01 -1.71 -4.18
N LEU A 95 -13.22 -2.06 -4.55
CA LEU A 95 -14.22 -2.58 -3.63
C LEU A 95 -14.18 -4.09 -3.67
N MET A 96 -14.03 -4.69 -2.50
CA MET A 96 -14.01 -6.14 -2.34
C MET A 96 -15.06 -6.54 -1.31
N GLU A 97 -15.58 -7.74 -1.46
CA GLU A 97 -16.44 -8.35 -0.46
C GLU A 97 -15.80 -9.65 -0.01
N ASP A 98 -15.61 -9.79 1.28
CA ASP A 98 -15.09 -11.00 1.91
C ASP A 98 -16.06 -11.52 2.97
N GLU A 99 -15.64 -12.52 3.73
CA GLU A 99 -16.47 -13.13 4.77
C GLU A 99 -16.88 -12.13 5.87
N ALA A 100 -16.06 -11.11 6.09
CA ALA A 100 -16.30 -10.09 7.10
C ALA A 100 -17.14 -8.91 6.57
N GLY A 101 -17.44 -8.86 5.27
CA GLY A 101 -18.22 -7.80 4.62
C GLY A 101 -17.43 -7.03 3.57
N MET A 102 -17.84 -5.79 3.35
CA MET A 102 -17.20 -4.92 2.36
C MET A 102 -15.83 -4.44 2.84
N ASP A 103 -14.86 -4.51 1.95
CA ASP A 103 -13.51 -4.03 2.17
C ASP A 103 -13.12 -3.09 1.02
N GLU A 104 -12.54 -1.95 1.37
CA GLU A 104 -12.13 -0.94 0.42
C GLU A 104 -10.61 -0.80 0.46
N LYS A 105 -10.01 -0.84 -0.73
CA LYS A 105 -8.56 -0.63 -0.87
C LYS A 105 -8.32 0.51 -1.84
N ILE A 106 -7.51 1.46 -1.43
CA ILE A 106 -7.10 2.54 -2.32
C ILE A 106 -6.09 2.00 -3.32
N VAL A 107 -6.28 2.32 -4.59
CA VAL A 107 -5.32 2.01 -5.65
C VAL A 107 -4.57 3.29 -5.98
N ALA A 108 -3.26 3.22 -5.95
CA ALA A 108 -2.40 4.37 -6.18
C ALA A 108 -1.22 4.01 -7.08
N VAL A 109 -0.56 5.03 -7.59
CA VAL A 109 0.70 4.91 -8.33
C VAL A 109 1.77 5.72 -7.61
N PRO A 110 3.06 5.40 -7.77
CA PRO A 110 4.12 6.21 -7.18
C PRO A 110 4.01 7.65 -7.64
N HIS A 111 4.29 8.59 -6.74
CA HIS A 111 4.31 10.00 -7.06
C HIS A 111 5.33 10.26 -8.18
N GLY A 112 5.02 11.20 -9.07
CA GLY A 112 5.88 11.50 -10.22
C GLY A 112 7.32 11.86 -9.87
N SER A 113 7.57 12.37 -8.65
CA SER A 113 8.92 12.67 -8.18
C SER A 113 9.79 11.44 -7.99
N LEU A 114 9.18 10.26 -7.84
CA LEU A 114 9.89 8.99 -7.66
C LEU A 114 10.25 8.33 -8.98
N THR A 115 9.71 8.82 -10.07
CA THR A 115 9.96 8.29 -11.41
C THR A 115 10.92 9.21 -12.13
N VAL A 116 12.13 8.71 -12.39
CA VAL A 116 13.13 9.52 -13.08
C VAL A 116 12.88 9.49 -14.58
N SER A 117 12.47 10.61 -15.12
CA SER A 117 12.56 11.01 -16.54
C SER A 117 12.14 10.00 -17.62
N TYR A 118 10.99 9.36 -17.45
CA TYR A 118 10.37 8.67 -18.57
C TYR A 118 9.28 9.54 -19.16
N THR A 119 9.55 10.03 -20.35
CA THR A 119 8.62 10.91 -21.05
C THR A 119 7.41 10.19 -21.63
N HIS A 120 7.35 8.86 -21.54
CA HIS A 120 6.25 8.06 -22.10
C HIS A 120 5.86 6.84 -21.29
N LEU A 121 5.83 6.99 -20.00
CA LEU A 121 5.19 5.98 -19.19
C LEU A 121 3.69 6.04 -19.40
N THR A 122 3.24 5.15 -20.26
CA THR A 122 1.83 4.80 -20.24
C THR A 122 1.56 4.09 -18.92
N LEU A 123 0.79 4.72 -18.08
CA LEU A 123 0.26 4.04 -16.90
C LEU A 123 -0.57 2.85 -17.36
N PRO A 124 -0.36 1.66 -16.77
CA PRO A 124 -1.23 0.54 -17.08
C PRO A 124 -2.67 0.92 -16.79
N THR A 125 -3.57 0.49 -17.66
CA THR A 125 -5.00 0.67 -17.42
C THR A 125 -5.37 -0.17 -16.20
N ILE A 126 -5.78 0.51 -15.13
CA ILE A 126 -6.25 -0.15 -13.93
C ILE A 126 -7.75 -0.34 -14.07
N LEU A 127 -8.17 -1.60 -14.17
CA LEU A 127 -9.57 -1.94 -14.14
C LEU A 127 -9.98 -1.99 -12.68
N LEU A 128 -10.73 -0.97 -12.28
CA LEU A 128 -11.33 -0.91 -10.97
C LEU A 128 -12.71 -1.55 -11.03
N VAL A 129 -12.90 -2.52 -10.20
CA VAL A 129 -14.18 -3.24 -10.09
C VAL A 129 -14.87 -2.82 -8.82
#